data_55508aac3beac4e34d762e656c022a03
#
_entry.id   55508aac3beac4e34d762e656c022a03
#
_cell.length_a   1.000
_cell.length_b   1.000
_cell.length_c   1.000
_cell.angle_alpha   90.00
_cell.angle_beta   90.00
_cell.angle_gamma   90.00
#
_symmetry.space_group_name_H-M   'P 1'
#
loop_
_entity.id
_entity.type
_entity.pdbx_description
1 polymer ?
#
loop_
_entity_poly.entity_id
_entity_poly.type
_entity_poly.pdbx_seq_one_letter_code
_entity_poly.pdbx_strand_id
1 'polypeptide(L)'
;MRGLRTIPVVKEILEEMQEICPDATLLNYVNPMVMLCMAINRLAPEQKMVGLCHSVQGTAEELAKDLGEEVDSIHYFCAGINHMSFYLNFEKNQHGTKEDLYPRLMELARNGTVPKENRVRYEILQRLGYFVTESSEHFAEYTPWFIKRDRPDLIEQYNIPLDEYITRCENQIAEWDQLKNELEDESVQLNVCQSHEYAASIINALEHGNATVINGNVANQGVISNLPSNISVEVPCHIDQNGIQPVHVGALPPQIAALIMTNVNVQQLTVEAALTGKREHIYHAAMMDPHTAAELSVDQIWKLVDELIDAHGSLLPSYQ
;
A
#
# COMPACT_ATOMS: atom_id res chain seq x y z
N MET A 1 -7.33 5.29 -12.98
CA MET A 1 -8.70 5.86 -12.80
C MET A 1 -8.98 6.29 -11.35
N ARG A 2 -8.81 5.42 -10.33
CA ARG A 2 -9.11 5.80 -8.92
C ARG A 2 -8.32 7.02 -8.46
N GLY A 3 -7.01 7.10 -8.73
CA GLY A 3 -6.19 8.27 -8.39
C GLY A 3 -6.68 9.55 -9.05
N LEU A 4 -7.07 9.48 -10.33
CA LEU A 4 -7.61 10.63 -11.08
C LEU A 4 -8.92 11.17 -10.51
N ARG A 5 -9.72 10.32 -9.85
CA ARG A 5 -10.97 10.71 -9.18
C ARG A 5 -10.73 11.28 -7.79
N THR A 6 -9.75 10.72 -7.06
CA THR A 6 -9.56 11.02 -5.64
C THR A 6 -8.65 12.24 -5.41
N ILE A 7 -7.63 12.45 -6.25
CA ILE A 7 -6.70 13.58 -6.12
C ILE A 7 -7.42 14.94 -6.12
N PRO A 8 -8.42 15.21 -6.99
CA PRO A 8 -9.16 16.47 -6.95
C PRO A 8 -9.87 16.71 -5.61
N VAL A 9 -10.50 15.68 -5.04
CA VAL A 9 -11.17 15.77 -3.72
C VAL A 9 -10.16 16.05 -2.62
N VAL A 10 -9.02 15.36 -2.64
CA VAL A 10 -7.95 15.59 -1.66
C VAL A 10 -7.40 17.03 -1.78
N LYS A 11 -7.31 17.56 -2.99
CA LYS A 11 -6.89 18.95 -3.22
C LYS A 11 -7.85 19.94 -2.54
N GLU A 12 -9.16 19.77 -2.71
CA GLU A 12 -10.18 20.61 -2.06
C GLU A 12 -10.05 20.53 -0.52
N ILE A 13 -9.90 19.33 0.04
CA ILE A 13 -9.67 19.14 1.48
C ILE A 13 -8.41 19.86 1.95
N LEU A 14 -7.31 19.79 1.19
CA LEU A 14 -6.07 20.48 1.54
C LEU A 14 -6.22 22.01 1.52
N GLU A 15 -6.93 22.56 0.53
CA GLU A 15 -7.21 23.98 0.43
C GLU A 15 -8.01 24.45 1.67
N GLU A 16 -9.04 23.71 2.09
CA GLU A 16 -9.80 23.98 3.31
C GLU A 16 -8.96 23.83 4.57
N MET A 17 -8.11 22.79 4.66
CA MET A 17 -7.22 22.60 5.82
C MET A 17 -6.23 23.76 5.98
N GLN A 18 -5.67 24.25 4.86
CA GLN A 18 -4.73 25.37 4.89
C GLN A 18 -5.38 26.68 5.37
N GLU A 19 -6.68 26.86 5.11
CA GLU A 19 -7.44 28.03 5.58
C GLU A 19 -7.87 27.89 7.04
N ILE A 20 -8.37 26.72 7.44
CA ILE A 20 -9.05 26.53 8.73
C ILE A 20 -8.11 26.02 9.83
N CYS A 21 -7.23 25.08 9.50
CA CYS A 21 -6.36 24.39 10.46
C CYS A 21 -4.96 24.07 9.88
N PRO A 22 -4.16 25.08 9.51
CA PRO A 22 -2.90 24.88 8.80
C PRO A 22 -1.85 24.05 9.56
N ASP A 23 -1.95 24.02 10.89
CA ASP A 23 -1.04 23.27 11.75
C ASP A 23 -1.43 21.81 11.97
N ALA A 24 -2.62 21.41 11.52
CA ALA A 24 -3.12 20.05 11.70
C ALA A 24 -2.28 19.02 10.95
N THR A 25 -2.06 17.86 11.56
CA THR A 25 -1.41 16.72 10.91
C THR A 25 -2.44 15.86 10.18
N LEU A 26 -2.25 15.67 8.88
CA LEU A 26 -3.12 14.80 8.06
C LEU A 26 -2.70 13.34 8.21
N LEU A 27 -3.58 12.51 8.76
CA LEU A 27 -3.43 11.05 8.81
C LEU A 27 -4.26 10.45 7.67
N ASN A 28 -3.61 10.06 6.58
CA ASN A 28 -4.29 9.57 5.39
C ASN A 28 -4.38 8.05 5.36
N TYR A 29 -5.59 7.48 5.39
CA TYR A 29 -5.86 6.06 5.16
C TYR A 29 -6.45 5.77 3.77
N VAL A 30 -6.63 6.81 2.95
CA VAL A 30 -7.30 6.69 1.66
C VAL A 30 -6.34 6.22 0.57
N ASN A 31 -6.79 5.25 -0.23
CA ASN A 31 -6.09 4.76 -1.43
C ASN A 31 -6.57 5.46 -2.72
N PRO A 32 -5.67 5.55 -3.73
CA PRO A 32 -4.34 4.92 -3.86
C PRO A 32 -3.24 5.68 -3.10
N MET A 33 -2.74 5.08 -2.05
CA MET A 33 -1.90 5.70 -1.03
C MET A 33 -0.71 6.49 -1.60
N VAL A 34 0.16 5.85 -2.38
CA VAL A 34 1.37 6.48 -2.92
C VAL A 34 1.02 7.68 -3.80
N MET A 35 0.01 7.56 -4.67
CA MET A 35 -0.42 8.64 -5.56
C MET A 35 -0.97 9.82 -4.77
N LEU A 36 -1.76 9.57 -3.73
CA LEU A 36 -2.31 10.63 -2.86
C LEU A 36 -1.21 11.32 -2.07
N CYS A 37 -0.32 10.57 -1.42
CA CYS A 37 0.81 11.15 -0.69
C CYS A 37 1.72 11.98 -1.61
N MET A 38 1.99 11.51 -2.84
CA MET A 38 2.74 12.29 -3.82
C MET A 38 2.03 13.57 -4.24
N ALA A 39 0.71 13.50 -4.48
CA ALA A 39 -0.08 14.67 -4.83
C ALA A 39 -0.12 15.69 -3.69
N ILE A 40 -0.34 15.24 -2.45
CA ILE A 40 -0.34 16.09 -1.24
C ILE A 40 1.01 16.80 -1.10
N ASN A 41 2.13 16.05 -1.16
CA ASN A 41 3.47 16.62 -1.05
C ASN A 41 3.78 17.66 -2.14
N ARG A 42 3.19 17.52 -3.34
CA ARG A 42 3.36 18.50 -4.44
C ARG A 42 2.45 19.71 -4.31
N LEU A 43 1.23 19.54 -3.82
CA LEU A 43 0.23 20.60 -3.67
C LEU A 43 0.48 21.44 -2.41
N ALA A 44 0.87 20.80 -1.33
CA ALA A 44 1.08 21.41 -0.02
C ALA A 44 2.36 20.87 0.65
N PRO A 45 3.57 21.28 0.19
CA PRO A 45 4.84 20.74 0.68
C PRO A 45 5.06 20.91 2.19
N GLU A 46 4.45 21.92 2.80
CA GLU A 46 4.54 22.22 4.24
C GLU A 46 3.49 21.47 5.08
N GLN A 47 2.55 20.77 4.44
CA GLN A 47 1.52 20.03 5.16
C GLN A 47 2.13 18.86 5.92
N LYS A 48 1.99 18.87 7.24
CA LYS A 48 2.34 17.70 8.06
C LYS A 48 1.42 16.54 7.69
N MET A 49 1.96 15.43 7.21
CA MET A 49 1.16 14.30 6.81
C MET A 49 1.91 12.97 6.91
N VAL A 50 1.16 11.91 7.09
CA VAL A 50 1.61 10.53 6.89
C VAL A 50 0.49 9.69 6.30
N GLY A 51 0.83 8.88 5.30
CA GLY A 51 -0.07 7.85 4.79
C GLY A 51 0.05 6.59 5.64
N LEU A 52 -1.07 5.99 5.98
CA LEU A 52 -1.15 4.86 6.92
C LEU A 52 -1.83 3.66 6.25
N CYS A 53 -1.18 2.51 6.38
CA CYS A 53 -1.70 1.22 5.94
C CYS A 53 -1.38 0.18 7.02
N HIS A 54 -2.24 -0.82 7.14
CA HIS A 54 -2.04 -1.92 8.09
C HIS A 54 -1.39 -3.17 7.45
N SER A 55 -0.98 -3.09 6.18
CA SER A 55 -0.39 -4.23 5.46
C SER A 55 0.92 -4.73 6.09
N VAL A 56 1.74 -3.83 6.65
CA VAL A 56 3.02 -4.21 7.26
C VAL A 56 2.79 -5.03 8.53
N GLN A 57 2.04 -4.51 9.52
CA GLN A 57 1.79 -5.24 10.76
C GLN A 57 0.96 -6.50 10.52
N GLY A 58 -0.07 -6.42 9.67
CA GLY A 58 -0.90 -7.59 9.35
C GLY A 58 -0.12 -8.72 8.69
N THR A 59 0.79 -8.41 7.77
CA THR A 59 1.68 -9.43 7.18
C THR A 59 2.68 -9.98 8.20
N ALA A 60 3.19 -9.16 9.12
CA ALA A 60 4.06 -9.68 10.19
C ALA A 60 3.33 -10.67 11.09
N GLU A 61 2.06 -10.42 11.42
CA GLU A 61 1.20 -11.34 12.17
C GLU A 61 0.95 -12.65 11.40
N GLU A 62 0.68 -12.58 10.09
CA GLU A 62 0.52 -13.75 9.23
C GLU A 62 1.80 -14.60 9.20
N LEU A 63 2.97 -13.96 8.99
CA LEU A 63 4.25 -14.66 8.97
C LEU A 63 4.61 -15.28 10.33
N ALA A 64 4.29 -14.60 11.43
CA ALA A 64 4.45 -15.15 12.78
C ALA A 64 3.64 -16.44 12.93
N LYS A 65 2.37 -16.41 12.51
CA LYS A 65 1.47 -17.56 12.52
C LYS A 65 1.99 -18.71 11.64
N ASP A 66 2.48 -18.41 10.43
CA ASP A 66 3.03 -19.40 9.51
C ASP A 66 4.25 -20.11 10.11
N LEU A 67 5.03 -19.39 10.92
CA LEU A 67 6.20 -19.91 11.62
C LEU A 67 5.89 -20.56 12.98
N GLY A 68 4.66 -20.41 13.49
CA GLY A 68 4.29 -20.82 14.84
C GLY A 68 4.96 -20.00 15.94
N GLU A 69 5.17 -18.70 15.68
CA GLU A 69 5.80 -17.75 16.59
C GLU A 69 4.79 -16.71 17.11
N GLU A 70 5.11 -16.12 18.27
CA GLU A 70 4.37 -14.99 18.81
C GLU A 70 4.83 -13.70 18.13
N VAL A 71 3.91 -12.90 17.58
CA VAL A 71 4.25 -11.67 16.83
C VAL A 71 5.06 -10.67 17.65
N ASP A 72 4.80 -10.56 18.95
CA ASP A 72 5.54 -9.67 19.87
C ASP A 72 7.01 -10.06 20.04
N SER A 73 7.39 -11.31 19.69
CA SER A 73 8.77 -11.77 19.70
C SER A 73 9.55 -11.41 18.42
N ILE A 74 8.84 -10.92 17.40
CA ILE A 74 9.40 -10.67 16.07
C ILE A 74 9.80 -9.21 15.93
N HIS A 75 11.00 -9.00 15.40
CA HIS A 75 11.49 -7.70 14.99
C HIS A 75 11.70 -7.69 13.47
N TYR A 76 11.20 -6.68 12.82
CA TYR A 76 11.34 -6.54 11.39
C TYR A 76 11.72 -5.12 10.98
N PHE A 77 12.33 -5.00 9.82
CA PHE A 77 12.61 -3.74 9.16
C PHE A 77 12.04 -3.82 7.75
N CYS A 78 11.02 -3.01 7.47
CA CYS A 78 10.28 -3.04 6.22
C CYS A 78 10.42 -1.72 5.49
N ALA A 79 10.69 -1.75 4.17
CA ALA A 79 10.81 -0.55 3.36
C ALA A 79 10.44 -0.81 1.90
N GLY A 80 9.92 0.23 1.23
CA GLY A 80 9.52 0.22 -0.17
C GLY A 80 8.51 1.30 -0.50
N ILE A 81 7.47 0.93 -1.21
CA ILE A 81 6.28 1.76 -1.44
C ILE A 81 5.04 1.02 -0.92
N ASN A 82 3.97 1.73 -0.60
CA ASN A 82 2.75 1.09 -0.11
C ASN A 82 2.27 -0.03 -1.04
N HIS A 83 1.89 -1.16 -0.47
CA HIS A 83 1.54 -2.43 -1.10
C HIS A 83 2.70 -3.13 -1.85
N MET A 84 3.88 -2.56 -1.87
CA MET A 84 5.09 -3.15 -2.43
C MET A 84 6.32 -2.75 -1.57
N SER A 85 6.15 -2.82 -0.25
CA SER A 85 7.24 -2.79 0.71
C SER A 85 7.73 -4.21 0.99
N PHE A 86 8.99 -4.35 1.36
CA PHE A 86 9.63 -5.64 1.60
C PHE A 86 10.26 -5.68 2.98
N TYR A 87 10.13 -6.82 3.65
CA TYR A 87 10.86 -7.06 4.88
C TYR A 87 12.34 -7.26 4.55
N LEU A 88 13.15 -6.25 4.85
CA LEU A 88 14.60 -6.32 4.65
C LEU A 88 15.27 -7.16 5.75
N ASN A 89 14.68 -7.14 6.95
CA ASN A 89 15.02 -8.02 8.07
C ASN A 89 13.72 -8.57 8.67
N PHE A 90 13.74 -9.84 9.07
CA PHE A 90 12.67 -10.50 9.79
C PHE A 90 13.29 -11.48 10.80
N GLU A 91 13.35 -11.07 12.05
CA GLU A 91 14.17 -11.70 13.09
C GLU A 91 13.34 -11.97 14.35
N LYS A 92 13.69 -13.03 15.08
CA LYS A 92 13.18 -13.28 16.42
C LYS A 92 14.24 -12.94 17.46
N ASN A 93 13.82 -12.24 18.52
CA ASN A 93 14.71 -11.97 19.65
C ASN A 93 14.52 -13.03 20.72
N GLN A 94 15.52 -13.87 20.94
CA GLN A 94 15.47 -14.93 21.94
C GLN A 94 16.66 -14.81 22.88
N HIS A 95 16.40 -14.43 24.14
CA HIS A 95 17.42 -14.31 25.21
C HIS A 95 18.63 -13.44 24.83
N GLY A 96 18.39 -12.35 24.08
CA GLY A 96 19.43 -11.42 23.63
C GLY A 96 20.20 -11.88 22.38
N THR A 97 19.81 -13.00 21.77
CA THR A 97 20.31 -13.45 20.46
C THR A 97 19.25 -13.23 19.42
N LYS A 98 19.63 -12.64 18.27
CA LYS A 98 18.76 -12.48 17.11
C LYS A 98 18.86 -13.70 16.22
N GLU A 99 17.72 -14.32 15.92
CA GLU A 99 17.58 -15.41 14.95
C GLU A 99 16.96 -14.87 13.68
N ASP A 100 17.63 -15.02 12.54
CA ASP A 100 17.05 -14.73 11.24
C ASP A 100 15.98 -15.77 10.89
N LEU A 101 14.75 -15.34 10.64
CA LEU A 101 13.63 -16.20 10.32
C LEU A 101 13.45 -16.48 8.81
N TYR A 102 14.21 -15.81 7.95
CA TYR A 102 14.15 -16.05 6.51
C TYR A 102 14.46 -17.50 6.09
N PRO A 103 15.44 -18.18 6.69
CA PRO A 103 15.68 -19.60 6.38
C PRO A 103 14.46 -20.49 6.61
N ARG A 104 13.68 -20.22 7.67
CA ARG A 104 12.45 -20.99 7.99
C ARG A 104 11.32 -20.66 7.00
N LEU A 105 11.12 -19.39 6.63
CA LEU A 105 10.15 -18.99 5.60
C LEU A 105 10.48 -19.62 4.25
N MET A 106 11.76 -19.64 3.86
CA MET A 106 12.24 -20.30 2.66
C MET A 106 12.02 -21.82 2.68
N GLU A 107 12.11 -22.45 3.83
CA GLU A 107 11.83 -23.86 3.99
C GLU A 107 10.34 -24.16 3.79
N LEU A 108 9.43 -23.37 4.39
CA LEU A 108 7.98 -23.47 4.15
C LEU A 108 7.66 -23.37 2.66
N ALA A 109 8.27 -22.38 1.98
CA ALA A 109 8.08 -22.16 0.55
C ALA A 109 8.54 -23.38 -0.28
N ARG A 110 9.72 -23.95 0.01
CA ARG A 110 10.26 -25.11 -0.72
C ARG A 110 9.46 -26.39 -0.48
N ASN A 111 8.93 -26.58 0.72
CA ASN A 111 8.15 -27.74 1.10
C ASN A 111 6.69 -27.66 0.61
N GLY A 112 6.26 -26.51 0.07
CA GLY A 112 4.89 -26.30 -0.39
C GLY A 112 3.84 -26.29 0.72
N THR A 113 4.26 -26.05 1.97
CA THR A 113 3.39 -26.02 3.16
C THR A 113 2.88 -24.62 3.48
N VAL A 114 2.86 -23.74 2.50
CA VAL A 114 2.43 -22.36 2.63
C VAL A 114 0.90 -22.24 2.55
N PRO A 115 0.28 -21.26 3.23
CA PRO A 115 -1.13 -20.95 3.09
C PRO A 115 -1.50 -20.67 1.64
N LYS A 116 -2.69 -21.10 1.22
CA LYS A 116 -3.13 -20.95 -0.18
C LYS A 116 -3.21 -19.47 -0.60
N GLU A 117 -3.68 -18.62 0.30
CA GLU A 117 -3.80 -17.17 0.14
C GLU A 117 -2.43 -16.47 -0.01
N ASN A 118 -1.34 -17.10 0.41
CA ASN A 118 0.01 -16.52 0.38
C ASN A 118 0.93 -17.08 -0.71
N ARG A 119 0.44 -17.92 -1.60
CA ARG A 119 1.24 -18.61 -2.62
C ARG A 119 2.04 -17.66 -3.52
N VAL A 120 1.45 -16.55 -3.94
CA VAL A 120 2.15 -15.54 -4.77
C VAL A 120 3.32 -14.94 -4.00
N ARG A 121 3.10 -14.52 -2.75
CA ARG A 121 4.13 -13.88 -1.91
C ARG A 121 5.28 -14.83 -1.59
N TYR A 122 5.00 -16.10 -1.30
CA TYR A 122 6.03 -17.11 -1.07
C TYR A 122 6.79 -17.48 -2.36
N GLU A 123 6.15 -17.47 -3.53
CA GLU A 123 6.85 -17.62 -4.81
C GLU A 123 7.83 -16.45 -5.02
N ILE A 124 7.40 -15.22 -4.72
CA ILE A 124 8.25 -14.03 -4.81
C ILE A 124 9.40 -14.08 -3.80
N LEU A 125 9.16 -14.54 -2.57
CA LEU A 125 10.23 -14.79 -1.61
C LEU A 125 11.30 -15.72 -2.20
N GLN A 126 10.90 -16.83 -2.82
CA GLN A 126 11.84 -17.76 -3.44
C GLN A 126 12.66 -17.16 -4.59
N ARG A 127 12.06 -16.25 -5.37
CA ARG A 127 12.69 -15.65 -6.56
C ARG A 127 13.52 -14.42 -6.24
N LEU A 128 13.01 -13.55 -5.37
CA LEU A 128 13.66 -12.26 -5.09
C LEU A 128 14.40 -12.23 -3.73
N GLY A 129 14.18 -13.21 -2.87
CA GLY A 129 14.86 -13.34 -1.57
C GLY A 129 14.25 -12.51 -0.45
N TYR A 130 13.16 -11.78 -0.70
CA TYR A 130 12.50 -10.92 0.28
C TYR A 130 10.99 -11.12 0.25
N PHE A 131 10.35 -11.07 1.42
CA PHE A 131 8.91 -11.19 1.54
C PHE A 131 8.26 -9.81 1.37
N VAL A 132 7.20 -9.74 0.55
CA VAL A 132 6.47 -8.50 0.26
C VAL A 132 5.30 -8.34 1.22
N THR A 133 5.01 -7.09 1.57
CA THR A 133 3.79 -6.72 2.29
C THR A 133 2.56 -6.83 1.37
N GLU A 134 1.37 -6.67 1.94
CA GLU A 134 0.10 -6.75 1.23
C GLU A 134 -0.24 -8.16 0.74
N SER A 135 -1.42 -8.33 0.17
CA SER A 135 -1.95 -9.63 -0.24
C SER A 135 -1.30 -10.19 -1.51
N SER A 136 -1.39 -11.50 -1.68
CA SER A 136 -1.03 -12.17 -2.94
C SER A 136 -1.84 -11.66 -4.13
N GLU A 137 -3.12 -11.33 -3.91
CA GLU A 137 -4.02 -10.74 -4.89
C GLU A 137 -3.44 -9.46 -5.47
N HIS A 138 -3.17 -8.46 -4.62
CA HIS A 138 -2.66 -7.16 -5.07
C HIS A 138 -1.27 -7.27 -5.70
N PHE A 139 -0.40 -8.11 -5.15
CA PHE A 139 0.91 -8.30 -5.77
C PHE A 139 0.81 -8.94 -7.15
N ALA A 140 -0.13 -9.88 -7.35
CA ALA A 140 -0.39 -10.47 -8.66
C ALA A 140 -0.90 -9.43 -9.68
N GLU A 141 -1.71 -8.46 -9.23
CA GLU A 141 -2.22 -7.37 -10.06
C GLU A 141 -1.13 -6.36 -10.45
N TYR A 142 -0.16 -6.10 -9.56
CA TYR A 142 0.92 -5.13 -9.80
C TYR A 142 2.07 -5.65 -10.65
N THR A 143 2.07 -6.94 -10.99
CA THR A 143 3.18 -7.59 -11.69
C THR A 143 2.71 -8.36 -12.93
N PRO A 144 3.58 -8.56 -13.94
CA PRO A 144 3.17 -9.18 -15.19
C PRO A 144 3.20 -10.72 -15.17
N TRP A 145 3.34 -11.37 -14.00
CA TRP A 145 3.77 -12.77 -13.96
C TRP A 145 2.67 -13.77 -13.66
N PHE A 146 1.64 -13.39 -12.93
CA PHE A 146 0.68 -14.32 -12.31
C PHE A 146 -0.67 -14.38 -12.99
N ILE A 147 -1.16 -13.25 -13.49
CA ILE A 147 -2.44 -13.16 -14.20
C ILE A 147 -2.14 -13.05 -15.68
N LYS A 148 -2.33 -14.15 -16.41
CA LYS A 148 -2.03 -14.26 -17.82
C LYS A 148 -3.26 -14.74 -18.60
N ARG A 149 -3.59 -14.05 -19.69
CA ARG A 149 -4.77 -14.35 -20.52
C ARG A 149 -4.77 -15.76 -21.09
N ASP A 150 -3.61 -16.26 -21.50
CA ASP A 150 -3.39 -17.57 -22.10
C ASP A 150 -3.01 -18.67 -21.10
N ARG A 151 -2.92 -18.32 -19.80
CA ARG A 151 -2.51 -19.22 -18.72
C ARG A 151 -3.46 -19.15 -17.52
N PRO A 152 -4.73 -19.53 -17.71
CA PRO A 152 -5.71 -19.55 -16.62
C PRO A 152 -5.34 -20.53 -15.49
N ASP A 153 -4.52 -21.54 -15.78
CA ASP A 153 -3.95 -22.47 -14.80
C ASP A 153 -3.16 -21.78 -13.69
N LEU A 154 -2.55 -20.62 -13.94
CA LEU A 154 -1.81 -19.85 -12.94
C LEU A 154 -2.74 -19.26 -11.88
N ILE A 155 -3.95 -18.86 -12.24
CA ILE A 155 -4.95 -18.35 -11.31
C ILE A 155 -5.29 -19.43 -10.24
N GLU A 156 -5.50 -20.67 -10.69
CA GLU A 156 -5.75 -21.80 -9.79
C GLU A 156 -4.49 -22.18 -9.00
N GLN A 157 -3.34 -22.26 -9.67
CA GLN A 157 -2.05 -22.61 -9.06
C GLN A 157 -1.72 -21.69 -7.87
N TYR A 158 -1.88 -20.38 -8.05
CA TYR A 158 -1.53 -19.38 -7.06
C TYR A 158 -2.73 -18.95 -6.19
N ASN A 159 -3.90 -19.54 -6.41
CA ASN A 159 -5.14 -19.22 -5.69
C ASN A 159 -5.45 -17.71 -5.69
N ILE A 160 -5.42 -17.11 -6.88
CA ILE A 160 -5.65 -15.67 -7.04
C ILE A 160 -7.17 -15.43 -7.16
N PRO A 161 -7.80 -14.70 -6.24
CA PRO A 161 -9.19 -14.33 -6.37
C PRO A 161 -9.36 -13.29 -7.49
N LEU A 162 -10.34 -13.52 -8.36
CA LEU A 162 -10.74 -12.56 -9.38
C LEU A 162 -12.01 -11.82 -8.91
N ASP A 163 -12.10 -10.54 -9.23
CA ASP A 163 -13.25 -9.69 -8.89
C ASP A 163 -13.55 -9.58 -7.38
N GLU A 164 -12.54 -9.84 -6.55
CA GLU A 164 -12.64 -9.82 -5.08
C GLU A 164 -13.20 -8.50 -4.55
N TYR A 165 -12.82 -7.37 -5.16
CA TYR A 165 -13.32 -6.06 -4.72
C TYR A 165 -14.83 -5.91 -4.90
N ILE A 166 -15.41 -6.48 -5.95
CA ILE A 166 -16.87 -6.49 -6.18
C ILE A 166 -17.55 -7.29 -5.08
N THR A 167 -17.08 -8.51 -4.84
CA THR A 167 -17.58 -9.40 -3.78
C THR A 167 -17.50 -8.74 -2.40
N ARG A 168 -16.38 -8.07 -2.11
CA ARG A 168 -16.17 -7.34 -0.86
C ARG A 168 -17.17 -6.18 -0.70
N CYS A 169 -17.43 -5.42 -1.76
CA CYS A 169 -18.42 -4.35 -1.73
C CYS A 169 -19.84 -4.89 -1.50
N GLU A 170 -20.20 -5.98 -2.18
CA GLU A 170 -21.52 -6.61 -2.01
C GLU A 170 -21.72 -7.12 -0.57
N ASN A 171 -20.72 -7.76 0.01
CA ASN A 171 -20.74 -8.22 1.40
C ASN A 171 -20.87 -7.04 2.38
N GLN A 172 -20.10 -5.96 2.19
CA GLN A 172 -20.19 -4.79 3.06
C GLN A 172 -21.57 -4.11 3.00
N ILE A 173 -22.19 -4.06 1.81
CA ILE A 173 -23.56 -3.52 1.66
C ILE A 173 -24.56 -4.40 2.41
N ALA A 174 -24.44 -5.73 2.30
CA ALA A 174 -25.32 -6.67 2.99
C ALA A 174 -25.15 -6.62 4.54
N GLU A 175 -23.92 -6.49 5.00
CA GLU A 175 -23.58 -6.39 6.44
C GLU A 175 -23.99 -5.03 7.04
N TRP A 176 -24.04 -3.97 6.24
CA TRP A 176 -24.38 -2.64 6.72
C TRP A 176 -25.75 -2.54 7.36
N ASP A 177 -26.76 -3.18 6.77
CA ASP A 177 -28.12 -3.15 7.28
C ASP A 177 -28.22 -3.85 8.66
N GLN A 178 -27.47 -4.93 8.85
CA GLN A 178 -27.38 -5.60 10.14
C GLN A 178 -26.65 -4.71 11.16
N LEU A 179 -25.48 -4.20 10.81
CA LEU A 179 -24.68 -3.34 11.69
C LEU A 179 -25.46 -2.08 12.08
N LYS A 180 -26.18 -1.47 11.15
CA LYS A 180 -27.04 -0.32 11.42
C LYS A 180 -28.08 -0.64 12.49
N ASN A 181 -28.79 -1.76 12.36
CA ASN A 181 -29.80 -2.18 13.33
C ASN A 181 -29.17 -2.43 14.71
N GLU A 182 -27.98 -3.06 14.76
CA GLU A 182 -27.27 -3.28 16.01
C GLU A 182 -26.82 -1.97 16.67
N LEU A 183 -26.37 -0.98 15.89
CA LEU A 183 -25.94 0.32 16.39
C LEU A 183 -27.10 1.20 16.85
N GLU A 184 -28.31 1.05 16.26
CA GLU A 184 -29.52 1.78 16.60
C GLU A 184 -30.31 1.12 17.77
N ASP A 185 -29.99 -0.11 18.15
CA ASP A 185 -30.64 -0.81 19.25
C ASP A 185 -29.98 -0.46 20.60
N GLU A 186 -30.66 0.34 21.41
CA GLU A 186 -30.20 0.75 22.75
C GLU A 186 -29.96 -0.43 23.72
N SER A 187 -30.52 -1.62 23.43
CA SER A 187 -30.31 -2.83 24.24
C SER A 187 -29.00 -3.55 23.94
N VAL A 188 -28.36 -3.25 22.80
CA VAL A 188 -27.09 -3.85 22.40
C VAL A 188 -25.92 -3.18 23.13
N GLN A 189 -25.17 -3.94 23.89
CA GLN A 189 -23.93 -3.47 24.48
C GLN A 189 -22.80 -3.55 23.46
N LEU A 190 -22.34 -2.39 22.99
CA LEU A 190 -21.20 -2.33 22.08
C LEU A 190 -19.92 -2.76 22.81
N ASN A 191 -19.20 -3.71 22.23
CA ASN A 191 -17.90 -4.12 22.73
C ASN A 191 -16.82 -3.24 22.11
N VAL A 192 -16.21 -2.35 22.92
CA VAL A 192 -15.13 -1.46 22.45
C VAL A 192 -13.80 -2.18 22.64
N CYS A 193 -13.17 -2.55 21.54
CA CYS A 193 -11.84 -3.15 21.53
C CYS A 193 -10.82 -2.17 20.95
N GLN A 194 -9.58 -2.22 21.44
CA GLN A 194 -8.47 -1.49 20.83
C GLN A 194 -8.18 -2.11 19.46
N SER A 195 -8.14 -1.27 18.42
CA SER A 195 -7.73 -1.70 17.09
C SER A 195 -6.22 -1.71 16.95
N HIS A 196 -5.71 -2.38 15.92
CA HIS A 196 -4.28 -2.37 15.55
C HIS A 196 -3.89 -1.13 14.70
N GLU A 197 -4.80 -0.17 14.55
CA GLU A 197 -4.57 1.04 13.75
C GLU A 197 -3.61 2.01 14.43
N TYR A 198 -2.75 2.64 13.63
CA TYR A 198 -1.70 3.53 14.11
C TYR A 198 -2.18 4.88 14.63
N ALA A 199 -3.36 5.37 14.20
CA ALA A 199 -3.80 6.73 14.46
C ALA A 199 -3.78 7.11 15.95
N ALA A 200 -4.30 6.24 16.83
CA ALA A 200 -4.32 6.52 18.27
C ALA A 200 -2.92 6.64 18.87
N SER A 201 -1.98 5.77 18.45
CA SER A 201 -0.58 5.81 18.89
C SER A 201 0.13 7.06 18.38
N ILE A 202 -0.13 7.47 17.13
CA ILE A 202 0.40 8.71 16.56
C ILE A 202 -0.08 9.94 17.32
N ILE A 203 -1.39 10.05 17.56
CA ILE A 203 -1.97 11.15 18.33
C ILE A 203 -1.36 11.22 19.73
N ASN A 204 -1.27 10.08 20.41
CA ASN A 204 -0.66 10.01 21.74
C ASN A 204 0.83 10.43 21.75
N ALA A 205 1.58 10.05 20.71
CA ALA A 205 2.98 10.42 20.56
C ALA A 205 3.16 11.94 20.31
N LEU A 206 2.34 12.50 19.42
CA LEU A 206 2.39 13.93 19.07
C LEU A 206 1.97 14.82 20.26
N GLU A 207 0.90 14.46 20.98
CA GLU A 207 0.33 15.29 22.04
C GLU A 207 1.03 15.09 23.39
N HIS A 208 1.40 13.85 23.74
CA HIS A 208 1.93 13.53 25.06
C HIS A 208 3.41 13.14 25.09
N GLY A 209 4.06 13.02 23.91
CA GLY A 209 5.47 12.65 23.82
C GLY A 209 5.77 11.16 24.11
N ASN A 210 4.74 10.33 24.14
CA ASN A 210 4.92 8.87 24.24
C ASN A 210 5.37 8.32 22.88
N ALA A 211 6.68 8.37 22.64
CA ALA A 211 7.27 8.03 21.37
C ALA A 211 6.84 6.64 20.85
N THR A 212 6.54 6.58 19.58
CA THR A 212 6.19 5.32 18.89
C THR A 212 6.92 5.18 17.56
N VAL A 213 6.97 3.96 17.04
CA VAL A 213 7.49 3.67 15.70
C VAL A 213 6.39 2.98 14.91
N ILE A 214 6.10 3.52 13.74
CA ILE A 214 5.14 2.96 12.80
C ILE A 214 5.78 2.79 11.42
N ASN A 215 5.15 2.03 10.52
CA ASN A 215 5.49 2.07 9.10
C ASN A 215 4.54 3.07 8.41
N GLY A 216 5.11 4.17 7.94
CA GLY A 216 4.36 5.29 7.38
C GLY A 216 4.77 5.64 5.96
N ASN A 217 3.81 6.15 5.19
CA ASN A 217 4.04 6.64 3.83
C ASN A 217 4.39 8.13 3.89
N VAL A 218 5.61 8.47 3.52
CA VAL A 218 6.19 9.81 3.58
C VAL A 218 6.91 10.16 2.29
N ALA A 219 7.25 11.45 2.08
CA ALA A 219 8.10 11.86 0.96
C ALA A 219 9.48 11.18 1.06
N ASN A 220 9.99 10.65 -0.06
CA ASN A 220 11.28 9.94 -0.06
C ASN A 220 12.43 10.85 0.35
N GLN A 221 12.59 12.01 -0.30
CA GLN A 221 13.63 12.99 0.01
C GLN A 221 15.03 12.38 0.32
N GLY A 222 15.33 11.21 -0.28
CA GLY A 222 16.59 10.48 -0.07
C GLY A 222 16.58 9.46 1.08
N VAL A 223 15.44 9.22 1.71
CA VAL A 223 15.27 8.17 2.75
C VAL A 223 15.64 6.80 2.18
N ILE A 224 15.16 6.50 0.96
CA ILE A 224 15.59 5.37 0.14
C ILE A 224 16.45 5.95 -1.00
N SER A 225 17.75 5.72 -0.95
CA SER A 225 18.73 6.43 -1.77
C SER A 225 18.72 6.04 -3.27
N ASN A 226 18.25 4.87 -3.62
CA ASN A 226 18.16 4.36 -4.99
C ASN A 226 16.74 4.39 -5.59
N LEU A 227 15.86 5.18 -4.98
CA LEU A 227 14.55 5.55 -5.53
C LEU A 227 14.47 7.07 -5.76
N PRO A 228 13.62 7.57 -6.67
CA PRO A 228 13.47 9.01 -6.92
C PRO A 228 13.06 9.78 -5.67
N SER A 229 13.63 10.97 -5.47
CA SER A 229 13.36 11.77 -4.26
C SER A 229 11.95 12.36 -4.18
N ASN A 230 11.27 12.48 -5.31
CA ASN A 230 9.95 13.10 -5.45
C ASN A 230 8.77 12.11 -5.37
N ILE A 231 9.01 10.89 -4.91
CA ILE A 231 7.97 9.88 -4.67
C ILE A 231 7.61 9.76 -3.19
N SER A 232 6.55 9.02 -2.90
CA SER A 232 6.23 8.59 -1.54
C SER A 232 6.74 7.17 -1.30
N VAL A 233 7.33 6.94 -0.13
CA VAL A 233 7.88 5.65 0.30
C VAL A 233 7.28 5.23 1.63
N GLU A 234 7.15 3.92 1.85
CA GLU A 234 6.70 3.34 3.09
C GLU A 234 7.91 2.83 3.86
N VAL A 235 8.15 3.43 5.02
CA VAL A 235 9.35 3.19 5.83
C VAL A 235 9.01 3.30 7.31
N PRO A 236 9.84 2.75 8.22
CA PRO A 236 9.71 3.04 9.64
C PRO A 236 9.82 4.54 9.91
N CYS A 237 8.90 5.07 10.71
CA CYS A 237 8.87 6.46 11.14
C CYS A 237 8.86 6.50 12.66
N HIS A 238 9.80 7.22 13.26
CA HIS A 238 9.77 7.58 14.66
C HIS A 238 8.85 8.79 14.85
N ILE A 239 7.94 8.71 15.79
CA ILE A 239 6.97 9.78 16.06
C ILE A 239 7.04 10.16 17.55
N ASP A 240 7.19 11.45 17.81
CA ASP A 240 7.18 12.06 19.12
C ASP A 240 6.62 13.50 19.01
N GLN A 241 6.77 14.32 20.04
CA GLN A 241 6.33 15.73 20.04
C GLN A 241 7.03 16.59 18.97
N ASN A 242 8.15 16.13 18.39
CA ASN A 242 8.82 16.84 17.30
C ASN A 242 8.21 16.50 15.92
N GLY A 243 7.24 15.59 15.87
CA GLY A 243 6.55 15.20 14.65
C GLY A 243 6.95 13.81 14.11
N ILE A 244 6.76 13.63 12.81
CA ILE A 244 6.97 12.37 12.11
C ILE A 244 8.35 12.37 11.47
N GLN A 245 9.21 11.45 11.87
CA GLN A 245 10.62 11.40 11.48
C GLN A 245 10.91 10.06 10.79
N PRO A 246 11.03 10.04 9.44
CA PRO A 246 11.34 8.81 8.73
C PRO A 246 12.75 8.31 9.04
N VAL A 247 12.89 7.02 9.22
CA VAL A 247 14.19 6.36 9.42
C VAL A 247 14.89 6.23 8.07
N HIS A 248 16.15 6.65 7.98
CA HIS A 248 16.95 6.50 6.77
C HIS A 248 17.20 5.01 6.48
N VAL A 249 16.82 4.57 5.29
CA VAL A 249 16.93 3.16 4.84
C VAL A 249 18.25 2.93 4.08
N GLY A 250 18.67 3.91 3.29
CA GLY A 250 19.76 3.73 2.32
C GLY A 250 19.28 3.09 1.01
N ALA A 251 20.12 2.27 0.38
CA ALA A 251 19.77 1.61 -0.88
C ALA A 251 19.04 0.29 -0.63
N LEU A 252 17.90 0.10 -1.27
CA LEU A 252 17.23 -1.20 -1.35
C LEU A 252 18.06 -2.19 -2.20
N PRO A 253 17.87 -3.51 -2.00
CA PRO A 253 18.40 -4.51 -2.92
C PRO A 253 17.99 -4.20 -4.36
N PRO A 254 18.92 -4.31 -5.33
CA PRO A 254 18.69 -3.81 -6.70
C PRO A 254 17.49 -4.44 -7.39
N GLN A 255 17.19 -5.73 -7.16
CA GLN A 255 16.02 -6.40 -7.72
C GLN A 255 14.70 -5.84 -7.15
N ILE A 256 14.70 -5.46 -5.89
CA ILE A 256 13.53 -4.84 -5.22
C ILE A 256 13.31 -3.42 -5.74
N ALA A 257 14.37 -2.61 -5.80
CA ALA A 257 14.28 -1.26 -6.33
C ALA A 257 13.80 -1.26 -7.80
N ALA A 258 14.31 -2.17 -8.62
CA ALA A 258 13.89 -2.30 -10.01
C ALA A 258 12.41 -2.67 -10.15
N LEU A 259 11.92 -3.60 -9.33
CA LEU A 259 10.50 -3.98 -9.30
C LEU A 259 9.61 -2.83 -8.84
N ILE A 260 9.97 -2.14 -7.77
CA ILE A 260 9.24 -0.97 -7.26
C ILE A 260 9.12 0.10 -8.35
N MET A 261 10.20 0.36 -9.10
CA MET A 261 10.21 1.37 -10.15
C MET A 261 9.18 1.12 -11.26
N THR A 262 8.82 -0.13 -11.54
CA THR A 262 7.77 -0.42 -12.53
C THR A 262 6.44 0.20 -12.15
N ASN A 263 6.08 0.15 -10.87
CA ASN A 263 4.85 0.74 -10.33
C ASN A 263 4.98 2.25 -10.07
N VAL A 264 6.16 2.72 -9.63
CA VAL A 264 6.43 4.15 -9.45
C VAL A 264 6.21 4.92 -10.75
N ASN A 265 6.59 4.39 -11.91
CA ASN A 265 6.36 5.02 -13.21
C ASN A 265 4.87 5.28 -13.46
N VAL A 266 4.01 4.33 -13.16
CA VAL A 266 2.55 4.46 -13.28
C VAL A 266 2.01 5.52 -12.33
N GLN A 267 2.49 5.48 -11.10
CA GLN A 267 2.03 6.39 -10.03
C GLN A 267 2.42 7.84 -10.34
N GLN A 268 3.65 8.09 -10.78
CA GLN A 268 4.12 9.42 -11.16
C GLN A 268 3.33 9.99 -12.34
N LEU A 269 3.11 9.20 -13.41
CA LEU A 269 2.36 9.64 -14.58
C LEU A 269 0.88 9.91 -14.24
N THR A 270 0.29 9.10 -13.36
CA THR A 270 -1.08 9.33 -12.89
C THR A 270 -1.20 10.63 -12.09
N VAL A 271 -0.25 10.89 -11.19
CA VAL A 271 -0.21 12.15 -10.41
C VAL A 271 0.02 13.33 -11.35
N GLU A 272 0.92 13.19 -12.33
CA GLU A 272 1.18 14.23 -13.33
C GLU A 272 -0.08 14.56 -14.13
N ALA A 273 -0.82 13.54 -14.60
CA ALA A 273 -2.11 13.74 -15.27
C ALA A 273 -3.09 14.53 -14.40
N ALA A 274 -3.25 14.12 -13.14
CA ALA A 274 -4.20 14.72 -12.21
C ALA A 274 -3.86 16.19 -11.89
N LEU A 275 -2.58 16.53 -11.76
CA LEU A 275 -2.15 17.88 -11.37
C LEU A 275 -2.02 18.85 -12.55
N THR A 276 -1.71 18.34 -13.75
CA THR A 276 -1.52 19.18 -14.95
C THR A 276 -2.74 19.23 -15.85
N GLY A 277 -3.71 18.32 -15.70
CA GLY A 277 -4.86 18.19 -16.58
C GLY A 277 -4.54 17.59 -17.95
N LYS A 278 -3.31 17.12 -18.18
CA LYS A 278 -2.88 16.55 -19.47
C LYS A 278 -3.38 15.12 -19.64
N ARG A 279 -4.29 14.92 -20.58
CA ARG A 279 -4.89 13.62 -20.88
C ARG A 279 -3.86 12.58 -21.34
N GLU A 280 -2.84 13.01 -22.08
CA GLU A 280 -1.80 12.10 -22.61
C GLU A 280 -1.10 11.28 -21.50
N HIS A 281 -0.92 11.85 -20.30
CA HIS A 281 -0.28 11.15 -19.19
C HIS A 281 -1.10 9.98 -18.66
N ILE A 282 -2.43 9.96 -18.87
CA ILE A 282 -3.30 8.83 -18.52
C ILE A 282 -2.94 7.62 -19.40
N TYR A 283 -2.78 7.83 -20.71
CA TYR A 283 -2.37 6.78 -21.65
C TYR A 283 -0.94 6.30 -21.34
N HIS A 284 -0.03 7.23 -21.09
CA HIS A 284 1.34 6.89 -20.73
C HIS A 284 1.40 6.06 -19.45
N ALA A 285 0.59 6.39 -18.41
CA ALA A 285 0.50 5.59 -17.19
C ALA A 285 0.03 4.16 -17.48
N ALA A 286 -1.01 4.00 -18.29
CA ALA A 286 -1.51 2.68 -18.68
C ALA A 286 -0.50 1.88 -19.51
N MET A 287 0.30 2.55 -20.38
CA MET A 287 1.36 1.90 -21.14
C MET A 287 2.53 1.42 -20.26
N MET A 288 2.79 2.11 -19.14
CA MET A 288 3.86 1.73 -18.20
C MET A 288 3.39 0.74 -17.12
N ASP A 289 2.09 0.45 -17.05
CA ASP A 289 1.58 -0.55 -16.12
C ASP A 289 2.06 -1.95 -16.50
N PRO A 290 2.78 -2.66 -15.58
CA PRO A 290 3.45 -3.92 -15.93
C PRO A 290 2.48 -5.01 -16.40
N HIS A 291 1.30 -5.09 -15.78
CA HIS A 291 0.30 -6.09 -16.14
C HIS A 291 -0.36 -5.74 -17.49
N THR A 292 -0.83 -4.51 -17.62
CA THR A 292 -1.48 -4.02 -18.85
C THR A 292 -0.54 -4.14 -20.06
N ALA A 293 0.72 -3.72 -19.90
CA ALA A 293 1.73 -3.80 -20.96
C ALA A 293 2.09 -5.25 -21.38
N ALA A 294 1.97 -6.19 -20.45
CA ALA A 294 2.25 -7.59 -20.74
C ALA A 294 1.12 -8.31 -21.50
N GLU A 295 -0.12 -7.80 -21.42
CA GLU A 295 -1.32 -8.46 -21.93
C GLU A 295 -1.93 -7.78 -23.17
N LEU A 296 -1.68 -6.49 -23.39
CA LEU A 296 -2.33 -5.68 -24.40
C LEU A 296 -1.34 -5.05 -25.38
N SER A 297 -1.75 -4.89 -26.64
CA SER A 297 -1.05 -4.06 -27.63
C SER A 297 -1.26 -2.57 -27.32
N VAL A 298 -0.41 -1.70 -27.90
CA VAL A 298 -0.51 -0.25 -27.74
C VAL A 298 -1.92 0.26 -28.07
N ASP A 299 -2.49 -0.17 -29.20
CA ASP A 299 -3.84 0.24 -29.64
C ASP A 299 -4.93 -0.22 -28.65
N GLN A 300 -4.77 -1.43 -28.09
CA GLN A 300 -5.70 -1.94 -27.08
C GLN A 300 -5.61 -1.17 -25.77
N ILE A 301 -4.40 -0.75 -25.36
CA ILE A 301 -4.20 0.08 -24.16
C ILE A 301 -4.90 1.45 -24.33
N TRP A 302 -4.72 2.07 -25.49
CA TRP A 302 -5.36 3.36 -25.78
C TRP A 302 -6.88 3.25 -25.76
N LYS A 303 -7.43 2.22 -26.42
CA LYS A 303 -8.86 1.94 -26.41
C LYS A 303 -9.39 1.68 -25.00
N LEU A 304 -8.66 0.88 -24.18
CA LEU A 304 -9.00 0.63 -22.78
C LEU A 304 -9.10 1.94 -21.98
N VAL A 305 -8.15 2.85 -22.17
CA VAL A 305 -8.16 4.16 -21.48
C VAL A 305 -9.35 5.00 -21.90
N ASP A 306 -9.67 5.06 -23.22
CA ASP A 306 -10.84 5.77 -23.72
C ASP A 306 -12.14 5.21 -23.13
N GLU A 307 -12.33 3.89 -23.17
CA GLU A 307 -13.49 3.22 -22.62
C GLU A 307 -13.64 3.47 -21.10
N LEU A 308 -12.53 3.48 -20.36
CA LEU A 308 -12.54 3.78 -18.93
C LEU A 308 -12.86 5.25 -18.64
N ILE A 309 -12.37 6.19 -19.43
CA ILE A 309 -12.71 7.61 -19.27
C ILE A 309 -14.19 7.83 -19.54
N ASP A 310 -14.71 7.25 -20.63
CA ASP A 310 -16.12 7.35 -21.00
C ASP A 310 -17.03 6.73 -19.93
N ALA A 311 -16.67 5.56 -19.40
CA ALA A 311 -17.43 4.88 -18.35
C ALA A 311 -17.45 5.64 -17.02
N HIS A 312 -16.37 6.37 -16.70
CA HIS A 312 -16.32 7.20 -15.49
C HIS A 312 -17.09 8.51 -15.64
N GLY A 313 -17.20 9.06 -16.86
CA GLY A 313 -17.98 10.25 -17.17
C GLY A 313 -17.71 11.42 -16.24
N SER A 314 -18.75 11.95 -15.60
CA SER A 314 -18.67 13.09 -14.67
C SER A 314 -17.93 12.83 -13.36
N LEU A 315 -17.54 11.59 -13.08
CA LEU A 315 -16.70 11.25 -11.91
C LEU A 315 -15.23 11.63 -12.11
N LEU A 316 -14.82 11.93 -13.33
CA LEU A 316 -13.49 12.46 -13.65
C LEU A 316 -13.55 13.95 -13.98
N PRO A 317 -12.54 14.74 -13.59
CA PRO A 317 -12.40 16.09 -14.12
C PRO A 317 -12.10 16.04 -15.63
N SER A 318 -12.31 17.17 -16.31
CA SER A 318 -11.97 17.29 -17.72
C SER A 318 -10.45 17.32 -17.92
N TYR A 319 -9.93 16.40 -18.71
CA TYR A 319 -8.52 16.34 -19.13
C TYR A 319 -8.39 16.83 -20.58
N GLN A 320 -7.36 17.65 -20.86
CA GLN A 320 -7.07 18.24 -22.18
C GLN A 320 -5.97 17.46 -22.92
#